data_5f272dda76501615b1963f32f78dd8c7
#
_entry.id   5f272dda76501615b1963f32f78dd8c7
#
_cell.length_a   1.000
_cell.length_b   1.000
_cell.length_c   1.000
_cell.angle_alpha   90.00
_cell.angle_beta   90.00
_cell.angle_gamma   90.00
#
_symmetry.space_group_name_H-M   'P 1'
#
loop_
_entity.id
_entity.type
_entity.pdbx_description
1 polymer ?
#
loop_
_entity_poly.entity_id
_entity_poly.type
_entity_poly.pdbx_seq_one_letter_code
_entity_poly.pdbx_strand_id
1 'polypeptide(L)'
;MAKPVIEPITDQTLPEFAEFLQSNMPVSRSAQDWISGLQKNWCETRPNYGFMMRDEGKIVGGIGAYYADRVIRGQKEKFCNITSWCVLDSHRKFSMQLAMNVVAQPGYHFTDFSPTKVVAGTLQFFKFKSMDEAVVVIPNLPLPSFAGRVVAKPVEIERSLKGEMLKIWKDHVQFPWLQHLIVGKPDDWCHIIFKRGAFKGLPCSNVIYISDGRAFNRYLSCLSWHFFWHGVMSTHVERRLLAKVPKLSAVRTGFNAKQFLSTTLAESDIDYLYSETVALDL
;
A
#
# COMPACT_ATOMS: atom_id res chain seq x y z
N MET A 1 25.79 5.94 27.60
CA MET A 1 24.36 5.64 27.46
C MET A 1 24.20 4.14 27.47
N ALA A 2 23.33 3.60 28.30
CA ALA A 2 22.95 2.21 28.29
C ALA A 2 22.32 1.86 26.92
N LYS A 3 22.30 0.58 26.56
CA LYS A 3 21.63 0.13 25.34
C LYS A 3 20.12 0.14 25.60
N PRO A 4 19.31 0.80 24.76
CA PRO A 4 17.87 0.80 24.93
C PRO A 4 17.29 -0.60 24.77
N VAL A 5 16.17 -0.87 25.45
CA VAL A 5 15.45 -2.14 25.36
C VAL A 5 14.50 -2.07 24.15
N ILE A 6 14.48 -3.12 23.35
CA ILE A 6 13.52 -3.26 22.23
C ILE A 6 12.47 -4.28 22.62
N GLU A 7 11.22 -3.91 22.46
CA GLU A 7 10.05 -4.72 22.77
C GLU A 7 8.97 -4.63 21.68
N PRO A 8 8.12 -5.67 21.53
CA PRO A 8 7.01 -5.61 20.59
C PRO A 8 5.96 -4.60 21.04
N ILE A 9 5.36 -3.91 20.10
CA ILE A 9 4.20 -3.06 20.33
C ILE A 9 2.96 -3.97 20.40
N THR A 10 2.26 -3.91 21.52
CA THR A 10 1.05 -4.70 21.83
C THR A 10 -0.17 -3.79 21.92
N ASP A 11 -1.38 -4.37 22.07
CA ASP A 11 -2.61 -3.58 22.31
C ASP A 11 -2.46 -2.65 23.52
N GLN A 12 -1.73 -3.06 24.55
CA GLN A 12 -1.54 -2.28 25.78
C GLN A 12 -0.57 -1.10 25.56
N THR A 13 0.43 -1.26 24.71
CA THR A 13 1.48 -0.24 24.49
C THR A 13 1.26 0.59 23.23
N LEU A 14 0.30 0.21 22.37
CA LEU A 14 -0.04 0.94 21.15
C LEU A 14 -0.46 2.40 21.42
N PRO A 15 -1.25 2.74 22.46
CA PRO A 15 -1.59 4.14 22.74
C PRO A 15 -0.37 5.00 23.02
N GLU A 16 0.57 4.53 23.84
CA GLU A 16 1.82 5.26 24.15
C GLU A 16 2.69 5.42 22.89
N PHE A 17 2.78 4.39 22.06
CA PHE A 17 3.49 4.49 20.78
C PHE A 17 2.84 5.50 19.84
N ALA A 18 1.51 5.56 19.79
CA ALA A 18 0.78 6.54 18.98
C ALA A 18 1.01 7.99 19.44
N GLU A 19 1.09 8.25 20.74
CA GLU A 19 1.46 9.55 21.32
C GLU A 19 2.90 9.93 20.95
N PHE A 20 3.81 8.94 20.99
CA PHE A 20 5.18 9.15 20.53
C PHE A 20 5.22 9.53 19.04
N LEU A 21 4.47 8.85 18.17
CA LEU A 21 4.39 9.18 16.75
C LEU A 21 3.77 10.57 16.51
N GLN A 22 2.68 10.92 17.21
CA GLN A 22 2.07 12.25 17.13
C GLN A 22 3.07 13.35 17.41
N SER A 23 3.95 13.14 18.40
CA SER A 23 4.91 14.14 18.86
C SER A 23 6.17 14.24 17.99
N ASN A 24 6.53 13.19 17.26
CA ASN A 24 7.85 13.08 16.63
C ASN A 24 7.82 12.81 15.11
N MET A 25 6.68 12.43 14.54
CA MET A 25 6.56 12.27 13.08
C MET A 25 6.27 13.62 12.40
N PRO A 26 6.84 13.90 11.20
CA PRO A 26 6.66 15.16 10.49
C PRO A 26 5.30 15.27 9.78
N VAL A 27 4.30 14.57 10.27
CA VAL A 27 2.92 14.57 9.73
C VAL A 27 1.94 14.92 10.84
N SER A 28 1.02 15.84 10.55
CA SER A 28 -0.02 16.25 11.50
C SER A 28 -1.11 15.17 11.57
N ARG A 29 -0.95 14.23 12.50
CA ARG A 29 -1.89 13.14 12.76
C ARG A 29 -2.05 12.96 14.26
N SER A 30 -3.28 12.91 14.75
CA SER A 30 -3.55 12.70 16.18
C SER A 30 -3.15 11.28 16.62
N ALA A 31 -2.92 11.10 17.94
CA ALA A 31 -2.68 9.75 18.49
C ALA A 31 -3.84 8.81 18.19
N GLN A 32 -5.09 9.31 18.24
CA GLN A 32 -6.27 8.50 17.92
C GLN A 32 -6.29 8.05 16.45
N ASP A 33 -5.87 8.90 15.50
CA ASP A 33 -5.76 8.53 14.09
C ASP A 33 -4.64 7.50 13.87
N TRP A 34 -3.51 7.64 14.60
CA TRP A 34 -2.44 6.64 14.59
C TRP A 34 -2.92 5.29 15.11
N ILE A 35 -3.64 5.27 16.24
CA ILE A 35 -4.23 4.05 16.81
C ILE A 35 -5.18 3.41 15.79
N SER A 36 -6.14 4.19 15.29
CA SER A 36 -7.15 3.70 14.34
C SER A 36 -6.53 3.14 13.06
N GLY A 37 -5.48 3.78 12.57
CA GLY A 37 -4.73 3.31 11.40
C GLY A 37 -3.96 2.03 11.69
N LEU A 38 -3.14 2.00 12.75
CA LEU A 38 -2.28 0.86 13.09
C LEU A 38 -3.07 -0.36 13.55
N GLN A 39 -4.28 -0.18 14.10
CA GLN A 39 -5.16 -1.30 14.49
C GLN A 39 -5.74 -2.09 13.33
N LYS A 40 -5.63 -1.61 12.08
CA LYS A 40 -6.07 -2.39 10.92
C LYS A 40 -5.34 -3.72 10.86
N ASN A 41 -6.10 -4.78 10.67
CA ASN A 41 -5.58 -6.15 10.67
C ASN A 41 -6.18 -6.95 9.53
N TRP A 42 -5.34 -7.68 8.83
CA TRP A 42 -5.72 -8.48 7.67
C TRP A 42 -5.13 -9.90 7.72
N CYS A 43 -4.75 -10.35 8.91
CA CYS A 43 -4.31 -11.72 9.17
C CYS A 43 -5.12 -12.33 10.31
N GLU A 44 -5.16 -13.65 10.38
CA GLU A 44 -5.87 -14.38 11.44
C GLU A 44 -5.24 -14.10 12.82
N THR A 45 -3.92 -14.10 12.88
CA THR A 45 -3.18 -13.84 14.12
C THR A 45 -2.09 -12.81 13.87
N ARG A 46 -2.28 -11.61 14.41
CA ARG A 46 -1.27 -10.56 14.38
C ARG A 46 -0.23 -10.85 15.47
N PRO A 47 1.07 -10.89 15.12
CA PRO A 47 2.11 -11.09 16.14
C PRO A 47 2.32 -9.87 17.03
N ASN A 48 2.24 -8.66 16.49
CA ASN A 48 2.46 -7.37 17.16
C ASN A 48 2.01 -6.22 16.24
N TYR A 49 2.27 -4.96 16.65
CA TYR A 49 2.08 -3.76 15.79
C TYR A 49 3.42 -3.20 15.27
N GLY A 50 4.50 -3.96 15.39
CA GLY A 50 5.87 -3.55 15.18
C GLY A 50 6.66 -3.58 16.48
N PHE A 51 7.75 -2.81 16.54
CA PHE A 51 8.63 -2.79 17.70
C PHE A 51 8.91 -1.36 18.14
N MET A 52 9.06 -1.16 19.45
CA MET A 52 9.48 0.10 20.02
C MET A 52 10.74 -0.05 20.86
N MET A 53 11.42 1.04 21.09
CA MET A 53 12.68 1.15 21.79
C MET A 53 12.48 2.04 23.01
N ARG A 54 12.87 1.53 24.20
CA ARG A 54 12.80 2.29 25.45
C ARG A 54 14.18 2.52 26.03
N ASP A 55 14.39 3.73 26.53
CA ASP A 55 15.53 4.09 27.36
C ASP A 55 14.99 4.76 28.65
N GLU A 56 15.41 4.26 29.82
CA GLU A 56 14.91 4.71 31.12
C GLU A 56 13.36 4.76 31.22
N GLY A 57 12.70 3.77 30.64
CA GLY A 57 11.22 3.63 30.63
C GLY A 57 10.48 4.49 29.60
N LYS A 58 11.16 5.42 28.92
CA LYS A 58 10.54 6.28 27.90
C LYS A 58 10.72 5.74 26.49
N ILE A 59 9.73 5.89 25.62
CA ILE A 59 9.87 5.55 24.20
C ILE A 59 10.83 6.56 23.55
N VAL A 60 11.88 6.04 22.93
CA VAL A 60 12.89 6.82 22.20
C VAL A 60 12.95 6.49 20.71
N GLY A 61 12.15 5.50 20.27
CA GLY A 61 12.00 5.15 18.87
C GLY A 61 11.03 3.99 18.69
N GLY A 62 10.60 3.79 17.44
CA GLY A 62 9.78 2.66 17.06
C GLY A 62 9.61 2.53 15.54
N ILE A 63 9.06 1.41 15.14
CA ILE A 63 8.77 1.01 13.78
C ILE A 63 7.46 0.25 13.78
N GLY A 64 6.47 0.73 13.03
CA GLY A 64 5.17 0.08 12.90
C GLY A 64 5.19 -1.03 11.86
N ALA A 65 4.23 -1.96 11.96
CA ALA A 65 4.07 -3.05 11.02
C ALA A 65 2.59 -3.42 10.82
N TYR A 66 2.19 -3.60 9.56
CA TYR A 66 0.92 -4.23 9.17
C TYR A 66 1.16 -5.66 8.75
N TYR A 67 0.24 -6.54 9.10
CA TYR A 67 0.31 -7.95 8.73
C TYR A 67 -0.92 -8.35 7.93
N ALA A 68 -0.70 -9.15 6.88
CA ALA A 68 -1.78 -9.63 6.03
C ALA A 68 -1.52 -11.06 5.55
N ASP A 69 -2.59 -11.86 5.52
CA ASP A 69 -2.63 -13.14 4.84
C ASP A 69 -3.25 -12.95 3.46
N ARG A 70 -2.50 -13.24 2.40
CA ARG A 70 -2.89 -13.02 1.01
C ARG A 70 -2.81 -14.31 0.21
N VAL A 71 -3.57 -14.38 -0.87
CA VAL A 71 -3.41 -15.44 -1.86
C VAL A 71 -2.73 -14.86 -3.10
N ILE A 72 -1.49 -15.29 -3.37
CA ILE A 72 -0.71 -14.87 -4.53
C ILE A 72 -0.47 -16.10 -5.40
N ARG A 73 -0.89 -16.05 -6.66
CA ARG A 73 -0.77 -17.20 -7.60
C ARG A 73 -1.33 -18.51 -7.04
N GLY A 74 -2.42 -18.42 -6.22
CA GLY A 74 -3.05 -19.59 -5.59
C GLY A 74 -2.35 -20.13 -4.35
N GLN A 75 -1.27 -19.50 -3.90
CA GLN A 75 -0.54 -19.85 -2.67
C GLN A 75 -0.87 -18.87 -1.56
N LYS A 76 -1.00 -19.36 -0.31
CA LYS A 76 -1.15 -18.51 0.88
C LYS A 76 0.22 -17.93 1.23
N GLU A 77 0.30 -16.61 1.26
CA GLU A 77 1.52 -15.84 1.54
C GLU A 77 1.27 -14.85 2.67
N LYS A 78 2.28 -14.68 3.54
CA LYS A 78 2.21 -13.74 4.68
C LYS A 78 3.01 -12.50 4.37
N PHE A 79 2.39 -11.34 4.53
CA PHE A 79 3.02 -10.05 4.32
C PHE A 79 3.20 -9.30 5.63
N CYS A 80 4.33 -8.61 5.75
CA CYS A 80 4.60 -7.62 6.77
C CYS A 80 4.98 -6.31 6.06
N ASN A 81 4.13 -5.30 6.15
CA ASN A 81 4.41 -3.99 5.60
C ASN A 81 4.94 -3.07 6.71
N ILE A 82 6.15 -2.56 6.51
CA ILE A 82 6.85 -1.67 7.43
C ILE A 82 6.31 -0.25 7.28
N THR A 83 6.12 0.43 8.40
CA THR A 83 5.60 1.80 8.42
C THR A 83 6.10 2.59 9.64
N SER A 84 5.88 3.89 9.65
CA SER A 84 6.01 4.76 10.84
C SER A 84 7.31 4.57 11.62
N TRP A 85 8.43 4.47 10.88
CA TRP A 85 9.75 4.32 11.49
C TRP A 85 10.27 5.68 11.96
N CYS A 86 10.25 5.87 13.27
CA CYS A 86 10.66 7.11 13.93
C CYS A 86 11.60 6.81 15.10
N VAL A 87 12.73 7.51 15.17
CA VAL A 87 13.72 7.36 16.26
C VAL A 87 14.26 8.75 16.59
N LEU A 88 14.33 9.10 17.88
CA LEU A 88 14.92 10.33 18.36
C LEU A 88 16.40 10.42 17.94
N ASP A 89 16.88 11.62 17.64
CA ASP A 89 18.24 11.87 17.15
C ASP A 89 19.32 11.31 18.07
N SER A 90 19.12 11.44 19.37
CA SER A 90 20.03 10.91 20.40
C SER A 90 20.19 9.37 20.35
N HIS A 91 19.21 8.67 19.76
CA HIS A 91 19.16 7.19 19.72
C HIS A 91 19.27 6.63 18.30
N ARG A 92 19.51 7.46 17.27
CA ARG A 92 19.59 7.02 15.85
C ARG A 92 20.56 5.88 15.60
N LYS A 93 21.66 5.79 16.34
CA LYS A 93 22.63 4.70 16.22
C LYS A 93 22.04 3.31 16.50
N PHE A 94 20.90 3.23 17.19
CA PHE A 94 20.19 1.99 17.49
C PHE A 94 19.05 1.69 16.51
N SER A 95 18.74 2.61 15.59
CA SER A 95 17.60 2.52 14.67
C SER A 95 17.56 1.22 13.87
N MET A 96 18.72 0.72 13.39
CA MET A 96 18.80 -0.54 12.66
C MET A 96 18.29 -1.74 13.45
N GLN A 97 18.40 -1.72 14.77
CA GLN A 97 17.96 -2.82 15.62
C GLN A 97 16.44 -3.00 15.58
N LEU A 98 15.66 -1.91 15.40
CA LEU A 98 14.21 -1.99 15.19
C LEU A 98 13.89 -2.76 13.90
N ALA A 99 14.51 -2.39 12.78
CA ALA A 99 14.32 -3.09 11.53
C ALA A 99 14.75 -4.56 11.61
N MET A 100 15.87 -4.85 12.30
CA MET A 100 16.31 -6.24 12.53
C MET A 100 15.22 -7.06 13.21
N ASN A 101 14.56 -6.53 14.24
CA ASN A 101 13.50 -7.24 14.95
C ASN A 101 12.27 -7.49 14.05
N VAL A 102 11.94 -6.55 13.15
CA VAL A 102 10.86 -6.75 12.19
C VAL A 102 11.22 -7.84 11.19
N VAL A 103 12.38 -7.73 10.52
CA VAL A 103 12.75 -8.65 9.43
C VAL A 103 13.19 -10.04 9.93
N ALA A 104 13.51 -10.19 11.22
CA ALA A 104 13.80 -11.47 11.84
C ALA A 104 12.55 -12.36 12.02
N GLN A 105 11.35 -11.82 11.84
CA GLN A 105 10.12 -12.60 11.93
C GLN A 105 10.02 -13.57 10.74
N PRO A 106 9.94 -14.89 10.97
CA PRO A 106 10.03 -15.87 9.90
C PRO A 106 8.73 -15.95 9.08
N GLY A 107 8.87 -16.28 7.81
CA GLY A 107 7.74 -16.63 6.93
C GLY A 107 6.98 -15.44 6.35
N TYR A 108 7.52 -14.22 6.44
CA TYR A 108 6.90 -13.02 5.86
C TYR A 108 7.66 -12.52 4.63
N HIS A 109 6.90 -11.97 3.69
CA HIS A 109 7.39 -11.05 2.67
C HIS A 109 7.26 -9.63 3.24
N PHE A 110 8.34 -8.86 3.20
CA PHE A 110 8.34 -7.51 3.76
C PHE A 110 8.22 -6.47 2.66
N THR A 111 7.49 -5.40 2.94
CA THR A 111 7.32 -4.25 2.03
C THR A 111 7.44 -2.94 2.80
N ASP A 112 7.88 -1.88 2.11
CA ASP A 112 7.83 -0.49 2.55
C ASP A 112 7.53 0.37 1.31
N PHE A 113 6.37 1.02 1.26
CA PHE A 113 5.93 1.78 0.08
C PHE A 113 6.17 3.28 0.21
N SER A 114 6.54 3.76 1.39
CA SER A 114 6.76 5.18 1.66
C SER A 114 8.11 5.47 2.35
N PRO A 115 9.20 4.72 2.05
CA PRO A 115 10.47 4.94 2.74
C PRO A 115 11.06 6.30 2.39
N THR A 116 11.60 6.99 3.38
CA THR A 116 12.50 8.11 3.13
C THR A 116 13.79 7.59 2.46
N LYS A 117 14.56 8.46 1.81
CA LYS A 117 15.86 8.06 1.20
C LYS A 117 16.79 7.38 2.21
N VAL A 118 16.80 7.84 3.46
CA VAL A 118 17.62 7.26 4.53
C VAL A 118 17.11 5.86 4.90
N VAL A 119 15.80 5.70 5.06
CA VAL A 119 15.17 4.40 5.35
C VAL A 119 15.41 3.43 4.20
N ALA A 120 15.22 3.86 2.95
CA ALA A 120 15.47 3.03 1.78
C ALA A 120 16.92 2.54 1.73
N GLY A 121 17.90 3.42 1.98
CA GLY A 121 19.31 3.04 2.09
C GLY A 121 19.56 2.04 3.22
N THR A 122 18.92 2.20 4.37
CA THR A 122 19.04 1.26 5.49
C THR A 122 18.44 -0.11 5.16
N LEU A 123 17.27 -0.16 4.51
CA LEU A 123 16.62 -1.41 4.13
C LEU A 123 17.45 -2.23 3.12
N GLN A 124 18.27 -1.58 2.29
CA GLN A 124 19.18 -2.28 1.37
C GLN A 124 20.22 -3.15 2.11
N PHE A 125 20.66 -2.76 3.31
CA PHE A 125 21.53 -3.62 4.15
C PHE A 125 20.84 -4.93 4.54
N PHE A 126 19.51 -4.94 4.62
CA PHE A 126 18.69 -6.12 4.86
C PHE A 126 18.28 -6.84 3.56
N LYS A 127 18.95 -6.52 2.43
CA LYS A 127 18.70 -7.13 1.12
C LYS A 127 17.33 -6.82 0.52
N PHE A 128 16.68 -5.73 0.95
CA PHE A 128 15.50 -5.24 0.26
C PHE A 128 15.87 -4.82 -1.16
N LYS A 129 14.99 -5.12 -2.09
CA LYS A 129 15.07 -4.75 -3.51
C LYS A 129 14.18 -3.53 -3.76
N SER A 130 14.66 -2.60 -4.58
CA SER A 130 13.81 -1.50 -5.08
C SER A 130 12.84 -2.03 -6.13
N MET A 131 11.60 -1.56 -6.07
CA MET A 131 10.60 -1.80 -7.11
C MET A 131 10.73 -0.77 -8.24
N ASP A 132 10.21 -1.11 -9.42
CA ASP A 132 10.03 -0.14 -10.50
C ASP A 132 9.05 0.94 -10.07
N GLU A 133 9.55 2.16 -9.90
CA GLU A 133 8.79 3.34 -9.44
C GLU A 133 8.13 4.11 -10.59
N ALA A 134 8.33 3.67 -11.83
CA ALA A 134 7.80 4.35 -12.99
C ALA A 134 6.26 4.34 -13.01
N VAL A 135 5.67 5.52 -13.14
CA VAL A 135 4.23 5.73 -13.24
C VAL A 135 3.84 6.03 -14.68
N VAL A 136 2.91 5.27 -15.20
CA VAL A 136 2.29 5.48 -16.50
C VAL A 136 1.09 6.42 -16.33
N VAL A 137 1.14 7.58 -16.96
CA VAL A 137 0.07 8.58 -16.99
C VAL A 137 -0.71 8.40 -18.29
N ILE A 138 -1.96 7.98 -18.17
CA ILE A 138 -2.86 7.68 -19.28
C ILE A 138 -3.93 8.78 -19.33
N PRO A 139 -4.05 9.57 -20.41
CA PRO A 139 -5.14 10.52 -20.55
C PRO A 139 -6.47 9.78 -20.70
N ASN A 140 -7.48 10.24 -19.98
CA ASN A 140 -8.84 9.74 -20.16
C ASN A 140 -9.51 10.52 -21.27
N LEU A 141 -10.03 9.82 -22.28
CA LEU A 141 -10.55 10.42 -23.49
C LEU A 141 -12.05 10.15 -23.63
N PRO A 142 -12.82 11.10 -24.22
CA PRO A 142 -14.26 10.96 -24.45
C PRO A 142 -14.56 10.08 -25.69
N LEU A 143 -13.86 8.95 -25.79
CA LEU A 143 -14.03 8.03 -26.91
C LEU A 143 -14.94 6.88 -26.49
N PRO A 144 -16.14 6.74 -27.12
CA PRO A 144 -17.07 5.65 -26.80
C PRO A 144 -16.39 4.28 -26.90
N SER A 145 -16.69 3.41 -25.97
CA SER A 145 -16.18 2.04 -25.99
C SER A 145 -17.29 1.06 -25.63
N PHE A 146 -17.42 0.03 -26.47
CA PHE A 146 -18.37 -1.07 -26.31
C PHE A 146 -17.68 -2.38 -25.96
N ALA A 147 -16.40 -2.35 -25.61
CA ALA A 147 -15.61 -3.56 -25.27
C ALA A 147 -16.14 -4.24 -24.01
N GLY A 148 -16.71 -3.47 -23.08
CA GLY A 148 -17.26 -3.94 -21.80
C GLY A 148 -18.11 -2.85 -21.14
N ARG A 149 -18.36 -2.99 -19.85
CA ARG A 149 -19.01 -1.98 -19.02
C ARG A 149 -18.21 -1.71 -17.75
N VAL A 150 -18.42 -0.54 -17.16
CA VAL A 150 -17.90 -0.20 -15.83
C VAL A 150 -19.02 -0.31 -14.80
N VAL A 151 -18.74 -0.95 -13.68
CA VAL A 151 -19.63 -1.04 -12.52
C VAL A 151 -18.95 -0.34 -11.35
N ALA A 152 -19.64 0.66 -10.78
CA ALA A 152 -19.15 1.49 -9.69
C ALA A 152 -20.00 1.39 -8.41
N LYS A 153 -21.22 0.85 -8.51
CA LYS A 153 -22.11 0.74 -7.35
C LYS A 153 -21.65 -0.38 -6.43
N PRO A 154 -21.41 -0.13 -5.12
CA PRO A 154 -20.88 -1.13 -4.18
C PRO A 154 -21.66 -2.45 -4.18
N VAL A 155 -22.98 -2.41 -4.17
CA VAL A 155 -23.84 -3.61 -4.17
C VAL A 155 -23.67 -4.45 -5.45
N GLU A 156 -23.49 -3.79 -6.60
CA GLU A 156 -23.27 -4.49 -7.87
C GLU A 156 -21.87 -5.08 -7.96
N ILE A 157 -20.86 -4.36 -7.44
CA ILE A 157 -19.46 -4.84 -7.33
C ILE A 157 -19.44 -6.10 -6.47
N GLU A 158 -20.01 -6.05 -5.26
CA GLU A 158 -20.06 -7.19 -4.33
C GLU A 158 -20.70 -8.43 -4.97
N ARG A 159 -21.80 -8.26 -5.69
CA ARG A 159 -22.50 -9.37 -6.38
C ARG A 159 -21.70 -9.96 -7.55
N SER A 160 -20.83 -9.16 -8.16
CA SER A 160 -20.06 -9.56 -9.34
C SER A 160 -18.74 -10.22 -8.99
N LEU A 161 -18.18 -9.90 -7.81
CA LEU A 161 -16.89 -10.44 -7.38
C LEU A 161 -17.06 -11.77 -6.65
N LYS A 162 -16.06 -12.65 -6.78
CA LYS A 162 -16.01 -13.97 -6.13
C LYS A 162 -14.61 -14.26 -5.59
N GLY A 163 -14.51 -15.20 -4.66
CA GLY A 163 -13.22 -15.68 -4.14
C GLY A 163 -12.35 -14.55 -3.58
N GLU A 164 -11.08 -14.55 -3.96
CA GLU A 164 -10.10 -13.58 -3.46
C GLU A 164 -10.44 -12.13 -3.83
N MET A 165 -10.97 -11.87 -5.01
CA MET A 165 -11.38 -10.51 -5.40
C MET A 165 -12.51 -9.97 -4.49
N LEU A 166 -13.44 -10.82 -4.08
CA LEU A 166 -14.50 -10.43 -3.13
C LEU A 166 -13.92 -10.17 -1.74
N LYS A 167 -12.96 -10.98 -1.30
CA LYS A 167 -12.23 -10.75 -0.04
C LYS A 167 -11.50 -9.40 -0.09
N ILE A 168 -10.72 -9.14 -1.13
CA ILE A 168 -10.02 -7.86 -1.31
C ILE A 168 -11.00 -6.68 -1.26
N TRP A 169 -12.14 -6.78 -1.93
CA TRP A 169 -13.15 -5.73 -1.90
C TRP A 169 -13.69 -5.50 -0.47
N LYS A 170 -14.06 -6.56 0.25
CA LYS A 170 -14.57 -6.46 1.64
C LYS A 170 -13.54 -5.85 2.59
N ASP A 171 -12.28 -6.23 2.45
CA ASP A 171 -11.20 -5.74 3.29
C ASP A 171 -10.92 -4.23 3.07
N HIS A 172 -11.24 -3.70 1.88
CA HIS A 172 -10.82 -2.35 1.48
C HIS A 172 -11.98 -1.35 1.31
N VAL A 173 -13.23 -1.81 1.15
CA VAL A 173 -14.40 -0.92 0.93
C VAL A 173 -14.69 0.01 2.11
N GLN A 174 -14.21 -0.33 3.30
CA GLN A 174 -14.37 0.48 4.50
C GLN A 174 -13.54 1.78 4.52
N PHE A 175 -12.54 1.92 3.64
CA PHE A 175 -11.68 3.09 3.59
C PHE A 175 -12.31 4.15 2.67
N PRO A 176 -12.73 5.33 3.21
CA PRO A 176 -13.50 6.32 2.43
C PRO A 176 -12.70 6.98 1.30
N TRP A 177 -11.38 6.96 1.38
CA TRP A 177 -10.49 7.48 0.33
C TRP A 177 -10.23 6.49 -0.81
N LEU A 178 -10.64 5.23 -0.66
CA LEU A 178 -10.55 4.24 -1.73
C LEU A 178 -11.80 4.23 -2.58
N GLN A 179 -11.61 4.23 -3.89
CA GLN A 179 -12.66 4.06 -4.87
C GLN A 179 -12.50 2.70 -5.55
N HIS A 180 -13.62 2.02 -5.74
CA HIS A 180 -13.64 0.68 -6.32
C HIS A 180 -14.44 0.69 -7.62
N LEU A 181 -13.90 0.06 -8.65
CA LEU A 181 -14.56 -0.22 -9.91
C LEU A 181 -14.30 -1.65 -10.35
N ILE A 182 -15.24 -2.22 -11.07
CA ILE A 182 -14.96 -3.35 -11.94
C ILE A 182 -15.25 -2.94 -13.39
N VAL A 183 -14.38 -3.36 -14.29
CA VAL A 183 -14.52 -3.09 -15.72
C VAL A 183 -14.41 -4.39 -16.49
N GLY A 184 -15.28 -4.60 -17.48
CA GLY A 184 -15.22 -5.80 -18.30
C GLY A 184 -16.60 -6.34 -18.71
N LYS A 185 -16.72 -7.64 -18.76
CA LYS A 185 -17.93 -8.40 -19.03
C LYS A 185 -18.18 -9.43 -17.94
N PRO A 186 -19.38 -10.00 -17.80
CA PRO A 186 -19.61 -11.12 -16.92
C PRO A 186 -18.53 -12.20 -17.12
N ASP A 187 -17.98 -12.69 -16.00
CA ASP A 187 -16.89 -13.68 -15.90
C ASP A 187 -15.51 -13.26 -16.45
N ASP A 188 -15.37 -12.01 -16.94
CA ASP A 188 -14.09 -11.41 -17.37
C ASP A 188 -13.97 -9.98 -16.77
N TRP A 189 -14.07 -9.87 -15.44
CA TRP A 189 -13.98 -8.63 -14.73
C TRP A 189 -12.54 -8.31 -14.30
N CYS A 190 -12.16 -7.04 -14.48
CA CYS A 190 -10.99 -6.45 -13.84
C CYS A 190 -11.45 -5.59 -12.66
N HIS A 191 -11.10 -5.96 -11.44
CA HIS A 191 -11.30 -5.14 -10.24
C HIS A 191 -10.16 -4.14 -10.10
N ILE A 192 -10.51 -2.88 -9.91
CA ILE A 192 -9.57 -1.75 -9.81
C ILE A 192 -9.88 -1.01 -8.52
N ILE A 193 -8.84 -0.71 -7.74
CA ILE A 193 -8.90 0.15 -6.57
C ILE A 193 -7.98 1.35 -6.81
N PHE A 194 -8.49 2.56 -6.58
CA PHE A 194 -7.75 3.78 -6.82
C PHE A 194 -8.10 4.87 -5.80
N LYS A 195 -7.21 5.85 -5.66
CA LYS A 195 -7.45 7.09 -4.93
C LYS A 195 -7.69 8.23 -5.91
N ARG A 196 -8.56 9.16 -5.56
CA ARG A 196 -8.66 10.44 -6.29
C ARG A 196 -7.50 11.34 -5.91
N GLY A 197 -6.94 12.04 -6.89
CA GLY A 197 -5.86 12.99 -6.71
C GLY A 197 -5.95 14.12 -7.73
N ALA A 198 -4.91 14.95 -7.75
CA ALA A 198 -4.75 16.01 -8.74
C ALA A 198 -3.37 15.90 -9.41
N PHE A 199 -3.31 16.12 -10.69
CA PHE A 199 -2.09 16.20 -11.48
C PHE A 199 -2.11 17.42 -12.37
N LYS A 200 -1.14 18.34 -12.19
CA LYS A 200 -1.10 19.64 -12.89
C LYS A 200 -2.40 20.43 -12.76
N GLY A 201 -3.04 20.38 -11.61
CA GLY A 201 -4.30 21.06 -11.33
C GLY A 201 -5.56 20.33 -11.85
N LEU A 202 -5.44 19.22 -12.54
CA LEU A 202 -6.56 18.44 -13.06
C LEU A 202 -6.80 17.17 -12.23
N PRO A 203 -8.07 16.77 -12.02
CA PRO A 203 -8.39 15.54 -11.30
C PRO A 203 -7.81 14.29 -11.98
N CYS A 204 -7.22 13.41 -11.20
CA CYS A 204 -6.70 12.13 -11.67
C CYS A 204 -7.09 10.97 -10.75
N SER A 205 -6.98 9.75 -11.27
CA SER A 205 -7.05 8.52 -10.48
C SER A 205 -5.65 7.94 -10.29
N ASN A 206 -5.27 7.69 -9.04
CA ASN A 206 -4.04 6.99 -8.69
C ASN A 206 -4.40 5.55 -8.38
N VAL A 207 -4.13 4.65 -9.31
CA VAL A 207 -4.46 3.23 -9.20
C VAL A 207 -3.48 2.55 -8.26
N ILE A 208 -3.99 1.89 -7.23
CA ILE A 208 -3.21 1.15 -6.24
C ILE A 208 -3.31 -0.36 -6.40
N TYR A 209 -4.35 -0.84 -7.09
CA TYR A 209 -4.58 -2.26 -7.35
C TYR A 209 -5.30 -2.50 -8.66
N ILE A 210 -4.87 -3.56 -9.34
CA ILE A 210 -5.48 -4.12 -10.54
C ILE A 210 -5.48 -5.63 -10.39
N SER A 211 -6.64 -6.28 -10.48
CA SER A 211 -6.74 -7.73 -10.32
C SER A 211 -6.11 -8.50 -11.49
N ASP A 212 -6.12 -7.92 -12.68
CA ASP A 212 -5.54 -8.50 -13.90
C ASP A 212 -5.09 -7.37 -14.86
N GLY A 213 -3.79 -7.22 -15.04
CA GLY A 213 -3.21 -6.21 -15.93
C GLY A 213 -3.55 -6.42 -17.41
N ARG A 214 -3.83 -7.67 -17.86
CA ARG A 214 -4.25 -7.94 -19.24
C ARG A 214 -5.70 -7.50 -19.46
N ALA A 215 -6.58 -7.80 -18.52
CA ALA A 215 -7.96 -7.33 -18.54
C ALA A 215 -8.04 -5.81 -18.43
N PHE A 216 -7.22 -5.19 -17.57
CA PHE A 216 -7.10 -3.73 -17.49
C PHE A 216 -6.78 -3.13 -18.86
N ASN A 217 -5.73 -3.61 -19.53
CA ASN A 217 -5.36 -3.13 -20.86
C ASN A 217 -6.47 -3.35 -21.91
N ARG A 218 -7.18 -4.51 -21.86
CA ARG A 218 -8.28 -4.83 -22.77
C ARG A 218 -9.44 -3.89 -22.65
N TYR A 219 -9.79 -3.50 -21.42
CA TYR A 219 -10.95 -2.66 -21.12
C TYR A 219 -10.60 -1.19 -20.84
N LEU A 220 -9.36 -0.78 -21.08
CA LEU A 220 -8.87 0.56 -20.79
C LEU A 220 -9.71 1.65 -21.46
N SER A 221 -10.22 1.42 -22.68
CA SER A 221 -11.09 2.39 -23.36
C SER A 221 -12.42 2.61 -22.64
N CYS A 222 -13.03 1.54 -22.07
CA CYS A 222 -14.24 1.65 -21.26
C CYS A 222 -13.97 2.43 -19.97
N LEU A 223 -12.85 2.13 -19.30
CA LEU A 223 -12.44 2.82 -18.10
C LEU A 223 -12.15 4.29 -18.37
N SER A 224 -11.41 4.61 -19.44
CA SER A 224 -11.09 5.97 -19.88
C SER A 224 -12.36 6.79 -20.17
N TRP A 225 -13.31 6.22 -20.91
CA TRP A 225 -14.62 6.81 -21.16
C TRP A 225 -15.36 7.11 -19.85
N HIS A 226 -15.47 6.12 -18.96
CA HIS A 226 -16.12 6.30 -17.66
C HIS A 226 -15.47 7.41 -16.84
N PHE A 227 -14.14 7.39 -16.69
CA PHE A 227 -13.40 8.38 -15.92
C PHE A 227 -13.55 9.79 -16.47
N PHE A 228 -13.46 9.96 -17.80
CA PHE A 228 -13.63 11.27 -18.42
C PHE A 228 -14.98 11.91 -18.05
N TRP A 229 -16.07 11.15 -18.17
CA TRP A 229 -17.42 11.66 -17.84
C TRP A 229 -17.67 11.84 -16.35
N HIS A 230 -16.82 11.28 -15.48
CA HIS A 230 -16.83 11.53 -14.04
C HIS A 230 -15.78 12.57 -13.61
N GLY A 231 -15.27 13.37 -14.55
CA GLY A 231 -14.36 14.47 -14.28
C GLY A 231 -12.93 14.05 -13.95
N VAL A 232 -12.54 12.80 -14.20
CA VAL A 232 -11.17 12.30 -13.98
C VAL A 232 -10.41 12.36 -15.30
N MET A 233 -9.46 13.30 -15.43
CA MET A 233 -8.79 13.61 -16.70
C MET A 233 -7.64 12.66 -17.04
N SER A 234 -7.05 12.00 -16.06
CA SER A 234 -5.97 11.04 -16.29
C SER A 234 -5.99 9.90 -15.28
N THR A 235 -5.50 8.74 -15.71
CA THR A 235 -5.28 7.54 -14.88
C THR A 235 -3.78 7.36 -14.70
N HIS A 236 -3.35 7.28 -13.46
CA HIS A 236 -1.97 7.06 -13.06
C HIS A 236 -1.83 5.65 -12.48
N VAL A 237 -0.93 4.88 -13.04
CA VAL A 237 -0.72 3.49 -12.61
C VAL A 237 0.75 3.12 -12.71
N GLU A 238 1.27 2.40 -11.74
CA GLU A 238 2.66 1.92 -11.81
C GLU A 238 2.86 0.96 -12.99
N ARG A 239 3.95 1.16 -13.70
CA ARG A 239 4.27 0.37 -14.90
C ARG A 239 4.28 -1.13 -14.63
N ARG A 240 4.78 -1.55 -13.46
CA ARG A 240 4.87 -2.95 -13.04
C ARG A 240 3.52 -3.66 -12.86
N LEU A 241 2.42 -2.89 -12.66
CA LEU A 241 1.05 -3.44 -12.53
C LEU A 241 0.37 -3.64 -13.89
N LEU A 242 0.95 -3.12 -14.97
CA LEU A 242 0.40 -3.22 -16.32
C LEU A 242 0.99 -4.42 -17.08
N ALA A 243 0.16 -5.14 -17.80
CA ALA A 243 0.66 -6.15 -18.74
C ALA A 243 1.39 -5.51 -19.94
N LYS A 244 1.00 -4.29 -20.31
CA LYS A 244 1.58 -3.52 -21.41
C LYS A 244 1.35 -2.03 -21.19
N VAL A 245 2.36 -1.20 -21.46
CA VAL A 245 2.23 0.25 -21.46
C VAL A 245 1.35 0.69 -22.64
N PRO A 246 0.24 1.42 -22.41
CA PRO A 246 -0.64 1.90 -23.47
C PRO A 246 0.08 2.89 -24.41
N LYS A 247 -0.26 2.84 -25.71
CA LYS A 247 0.38 3.71 -26.72
C LYS A 247 0.16 5.22 -26.42
N LEU A 248 -1.05 5.58 -26.02
CA LEU A 248 -1.39 6.97 -25.63
C LEU A 248 -1.17 7.14 -24.12
N SER A 249 0.10 7.20 -23.71
CA SER A 249 0.48 7.43 -22.32
C SER A 249 1.87 8.05 -22.25
N ALA A 250 2.19 8.64 -21.09
CA ALA A 250 3.51 9.13 -20.77
C ALA A 250 4.06 8.38 -19.54
N VAL A 251 5.31 7.97 -19.59
CA VAL A 251 5.98 7.35 -18.44
C VAL A 251 6.71 8.43 -17.66
N ARG A 252 6.53 8.45 -16.34
CA ARG A 252 7.21 9.35 -15.41
C ARG A 252 8.03 8.51 -14.44
N THR A 253 9.21 9.00 -14.12
CA THR A 253 10.18 8.40 -13.18
C THR A 253 10.65 9.46 -12.17
N GLY A 254 11.49 9.07 -11.23
CA GLY A 254 12.05 9.96 -10.21
C GLY A 254 11.20 10.05 -8.94
N PHE A 255 10.34 9.08 -8.71
CA PHE A 255 9.61 8.93 -7.45
C PHE A 255 10.47 8.24 -6.39
N ASN A 256 10.05 8.30 -5.13
CA ASN A 256 10.71 7.56 -4.06
C ASN A 256 10.63 6.06 -4.34
N ALA A 257 11.78 5.40 -4.21
CA ALA A 257 11.86 3.95 -4.41
C ALA A 257 11.08 3.22 -3.30
N LYS A 258 10.11 2.43 -3.72
CA LYS A 258 9.43 1.45 -2.86
C LYS A 258 10.29 0.22 -2.76
N GLN A 259 10.20 -0.47 -1.65
CA GLN A 259 11.08 -1.60 -1.39
C GLN A 259 10.35 -2.84 -0.92
N PHE A 260 10.92 -4.00 -1.24
CA PHE A 260 10.42 -5.28 -0.78
C PHE A 260 11.56 -6.27 -0.50
N LEU A 261 11.29 -7.19 0.40
CA LEU A 261 12.15 -8.33 0.68
C LEU A 261 11.30 -9.60 0.55
N SER A 262 11.64 -10.40 -0.43
CA SER A 262 11.02 -11.70 -0.68
C SER A 262 12.02 -12.63 -1.34
N THR A 263 11.95 -13.92 -1.02
CA THR A 263 12.72 -14.98 -1.67
C THR A 263 12.00 -15.62 -2.83
N THR A 264 10.67 -15.52 -2.89
CA THR A 264 9.81 -16.25 -3.82
C THR A 264 8.99 -15.36 -4.74
N LEU A 265 8.63 -14.13 -4.28
CA LEU A 265 7.79 -13.22 -5.04
C LEU A 265 8.63 -12.22 -5.84
N ALA A 266 8.12 -11.87 -7.02
CA ALA A 266 8.62 -10.78 -7.84
C ALA A 266 7.87 -9.47 -7.52
N GLU A 267 8.40 -8.33 -7.94
CA GLU A 267 7.76 -7.01 -7.75
C GLU A 267 6.37 -6.91 -8.41
N SER A 268 6.14 -7.66 -9.51
CA SER A 268 4.84 -7.74 -10.18
C SER A 268 3.74 -8.45 -9.37
N ASP A 269 4.12 -9.20 -8.32
CA ASP A 269 3.18 -9.88 -7.42
C ASP A 269 2.76 -9.01 -6.24
N ILE A 270 3.38 -7.84 -6.10
CA ILE A 270 3.23 -6.95 -4.95
C ILE A 270 2.48 -5.69 -5.42
N ASP A 271 1.35 -5.42 -4.82
CA ASP A 271 0.55 -4.21 -4.98
C ASP A 271 0.52 -3.42 -3.66
N TYR A 272 -0.24 -2.33 -3.61
CA TYR A 272 -0.34 -1.47 -2.42
C TYR A 272 -1.35 -1.91 -1.37
N LEU A 273 -2.07 -3.00 -1.62
CA LEU A 273 -3.07 -3.49 -0.69
C LEU A 273 -2.44 -3.92 0.64
N TYR A 274 -3.21 -3.80 1.72
CA TYR A 274 -2.81 -4.25 3.04
C TYR A 274 -1.56 -3.54 3.60
N SER A 275 -1.43 -2.26 3.31
CA SER A 275 -0.26 -1.45 3.65
C SER A 275 -0.61 -0.11 4.30
N GLU A 276 0.43 0.63 4.67
CA GLU A 276 0.32 1.99 5.18
C GLU A 276 -0.36 2.94 4.19
N THR A 277 -0.19 2.73 2.89
CA THR A 277 -0.84 3.55 1.87
C THR A 277 -2.36 3.40 1.89
N VAL A 278 -2.86 2.25 2.32
CA VAL A 278 -4.29 1.99 2.53
C VAL A 278 -4.73 2.46 3.90
N ALA A 279 -4.05 2.03 4.96
CA ALA A 279 -4.51 2.23 6.34
C ALA A 279 -4.36 3.67 6.82
N LEU A 280 -3.36 4.39 6.34
CA LEU A 280 -3.01 5.74 6.77
C LEU A 280 -3.30 6.83 5.73
N ASP A 281 -3.84 6.48 4.55
CA ASP A 281 -4.06 7.41 3.43
C ASP A 281 -2.80 8.21 3.05
N LEU A 282 -1.72 7.50 2.77
CA LEU A 282 -0.42 8.06 2.34
C LEU A 282 -0.29 8.09 0.82
#